data_3b2ef8bdd48b3f36f4a36a4fa3395382
#
_entry.id   3b2ef8bdd48b3f36f4a36a4fa3395382
#
_cell.length_a   1.000
_cell.length_b   1.000
_cell.length_c   1.000
_cell.angle_alpha   90.00
_cell.angle_beta   90.00
_cell.angle_gamma   90.00
#
_symmetry.space_group_name_H-M   'P 1'
#
loop_
_entity.id
_entity.type
_entity.pdbx_description
1 polymer ?
#
loop_
_entity_poly.entity_id
_entity_poly.type
_entity_poly.pdbx_seq_one_letter_code
_entity_poly.pdbx_strand_id
1 'polypeptide(L)'
;MLFRSAKPKSVEWVDDLQVRQNRLPARDGLEDARLFWFDGAWQFTCSALHHGPRVRTTMAWAKLNKTRIDRFEFLHSPHTREMEKNWMPCANGSRLSFVYSHHPAESFEIAPARTRIWLGAFPALQGWSGGSQIIPYNGEWLGVVHQRRKHKNRVHYAHRLVAYNANLEPVRAGREFYFKGEQIEFCAGIVEHSGYFILSFGVKDREAWLVKLTPTQIASLFV
;
A
#
# COMPACT_ATOMS: atom_id res chain seq x y z
N MET A 1 -9.75 16.88 7.28
CA MET A 1 -10.01 16.29 8.61
C MET A 1 -8.67 15.82 9.16
N LEU A 2 -8.40 16.05 10.45
CA LEU A 2 -7.20 15.59 11.14
C LEU A 2 -7.58 14.58 12.21
N PHE A 3 -6.75 13.57 12.42
CA PHE A 3 -7.01 12.50 13.39
C PHE A 3 -6.07 12.57 14.59
N ARG A 4 -6.53 12.09 15.74
CA ARG A 4 -5.63 11.82 16.87
C ARG A 4 -4.81 10.58 16.54
N SER A 5 -3.49 10.72 16.52
CA SER A 5 -2.54 9.67 16.22
C SER A 5 -1.52 9.49 17.34
N ALA A 6 -0.89 8.34 17.41
CA ALA A 6 0.12 8.02 18.40
C ALA A 6 1.34 7.35 17.74
N LYS A 7 2.51 7.48 18.35
CA LYS A 7 3.69 6.70 17.98
C LYS A 7 3.52 5.25 18.45
N PRO A 8 4.07 4.26 17.72
CA PRO A 8 4.11 2.88 18.20
C PRO A 8 4.83 2.80 19.55
N LYS A 9 4.37 1.92 20.44
CA LYS A 9 5.01 1.69 21.75
C LYS A 9 6.30 0.88 21.63
N SER A 10 6.38 0.03 20.64
CA SER A 10 7.56 -0.79 20.33
C SER A 10 7.77 -0.88 18.83
N VAL A 11 8.99 -1.08 18.41
CA VAL A 11 9.37 -1.25 17.01
C VAL A 11 10.29 -2.46 16.93
N GLU A 12 9.96 -3.40 16.05
CA GLU A 12 10.84 -4.49 15.67
C GLU A 12 11.38 -4.21 14.26
N TRP A 13 12.68 -4.39 14.09
CA TRP A 13 13.33 -4.20 12.80
C TRP A 13 13.28 -5.48 11.98
N VAL A 14 12.94 -5.34 10.72
CA VAL A 14 13.07 -6.45 9.76
C VAL A 14 14.50 -6.49 9.26
N ASP A 15 15.14 -7.65 9.40
CA ASP A 15 16.48 -7.89 8.89
C ASP A 15 16.44 -8.14 7.37
N ASP A 16 16.85 -7.16 6.60
CA ASP A 16 16.92 -7.20 5.14
C ASP A 16 18.36 -7.40 4.61
N LEU A 17 19.32 -7.67 5.49
CA LEU A 17 20.74 -7.72 5.15
C LEU A 17 21.05 -8.74 4.04
N GLN A 18 20.44 -9.92 4.10
CA GLN A 18 20.63 -10.95 3.07
C GLN A 18 20.10 -10.51 1.69
N VAL A 19 19.00 -9.75 1.67
CA VAL A 19 18.44 -9.20 0.44
C VAL A 19 19.37 -8.15 -0.14
N ARG A 20 19.86 -7.24 0.69
CA ARG A 20 20.80 -6.19 0.28
C ARG A 20 22.10 -6.77 -0.25
N GLN A 21 22.69 -7.74 0.43
CA GLN A 21 23.96 -8.35 0.01
C GLN A 21 23.86 -9.12 -1.32
N ASN A 22 22.74 -9.77 -1.58
CA ASN A 22 22.62 -10.68 -2.70
C ASN A 22 21.84 -10.10 -3.90
N ARG A 23 21.02 -9.06 -3.70
CA ARG A 23 20.09 -8.60 -4.73
C ARG A 23 19.97 -7.09 -4.90
N LEU A 24 20.42 -6.32 -3.93
CA LEU A 24 20.35 -4.86 -3.96
C LEU A 24 21.73 -4.26 -3.69
N PRO A 25 22.11 -3.17 -4.37
CA PRO A 25 23.31 -2.40 -4.02
C PRO A 25 23.24 -1.89 -2.57
N ALA A 26 24.39 -1.70 -1.96
CA ALA A 26 24.52 -1.32 -0.56
C ALA A 26 23.83 0.00 -0.15
N ARG A 27 23.49 0.84 -1.14
CA ARG A 27 22.83 2.15 -0.91
C ARG A 27 21.32 2.13 -1.11
N ASP A 28 20.77 1.02 -1.65
CA ASP A 28 19.36 0.92 -1.97
C ASP A 28 18.62 0.22 -0.84
N GLY A 29 17.46 0.74 -0.50
CA GLY A 29 16.58 0.19 0.53
C GLY A 29 15.30 -0.40 -0.06
N LEU A 30 14.51 -1.00 0.81
CA LEU A 30 13.13 -1.36 0.55
C LEU A 30 12.26 -0.21 1.02
N GLU A 31 11.41 0.33 0.13
CA GLU A 31 10.57 1.49 0.42
C GLU A 31 9.08 1.11 0.40
N ASP A 32 8.27 1.84 1.14
CA ASP A 32 6.81 1.77 1.10
C ASP A 32 6.26 0.35 1.34
N ALA A 33 6.75 -0.34 2.38
CA ALA A 33 6.33 -1.70 2.70
C ALA A 33 4.84 -1.76 3.11
N ARG A 34 4.10 -2.70 2.49
CA ARG A 34 2.69 -2.99 2.77
C ARG A 34 2.59 -4.42 3.30
N LEU A 35 2.34 -4.55 4.59
CA LEU A 35 2.29 -5.82 5.30
C LEU A 35 0.90 -6.45 5.17
N PHE A 36 0.83 -7.75 4.90
CA PHE A 36 -0.40 -8.53 4.84
C PHE A 36 -0.16 -9.99 5.22
N TRP A 37 -1.22 -10.68 5.64
CA TRP A 37 -1.19 -12.11 5.91
C TRP A 37 -1.64 -12.89 4.67
N PHE A 38 -0.81 -13.83 4.20
CA PHE A 38 -1.14 -14.68 3.05
C PHE A 38 -0.41 -16.01 3.14
N ASP A 39 -1.09 -17.10 2.79
CA ASP A 39 -0.54 -18.45 2.75
C ASP A 39 0.20 -18.84 4.05
N GLY A 40 -0.49 -18.61 5.18
CA GLY A 40 0.00 -19.00 6.50
C GLY A 40 1.20 -18.21 7.04
N ALA A 41 1.55 -17.07 6.44
CA ALA A 41 2.67 -16.24 6.86
C ALA A 41 2.43 -14.74 6.68
N TRP A 42 3.15 -13.95 7.46
CA TRP A 42 3.29 -12.53 7.19
C TRP A 42 4.14 -12.30 5.95
N GLN A 43 3.66 -11.45 5.10
CA GLN A 43 4.30 -11.08 3.84
C GLN A 43 4.17 -9.59 3.64
N PHE A 44 5.03 -9.02 2.81
CA PHE A 44 4.91 -7.63 2.42
C PHE A 44 5.29 -7.42 0.96
N THR A 45 4.75 -6.37 0.38
CA THR A 45 5.24 -5.81 -0.87
C THR A 45 5.88 -4.46 -0.62
N CYS A 46 6.89 -4.15 -1.40
CA CYS A 46 7.62 -2.89 -1.30
C CYS A 46 8.10 -2.45 -2.69
N SER A 47 8.49 -1.21 -2.82
CA SER A 47 9.27 -0.76 -3.96
C SER A 47 10.77 -0.93 -3.69
N ALA A 48 11.51 -1.32 -4.72
CA ALA A 48 12.96 -1.52 -4.66
C ALA A 48 13.61 -1.18 -6.00
N LEU A 49 14.87 -0.76 -5.99
CA LEU A 49 15.64 -0.59 -7.21
C LEU A 49 16.08 -1.95 -7.75
N HIS A 50 15.76 -2.22 -9.00
CA HIS A 50 16.21 -3.40 -9.72
C HIS A 50 17.34 -3.02 -10.68
N HIS A 51 18.51 -3.59 -10.45
CA HIS A 51 19.72 -3.39 -11.28
C HIS A 51 19.79 -4.48 -12.35
N GLY A 52 19.10 -4.24 -13.47
CA GLY A 52 19.21 -5.01 -14.70
C GLY A 52 19.98 -4.22 -15.76
N PRO A 53 19.73 -4.48 -17.06
CA PRO A 53 20.31 -3.68 -18.15
C PRO A 53 20.01 -2.18 -18.05
N ARG A 54 18.92 -1.84 -17.36
CA ARG A 54 18.54 -0.48 -16.94
C ARG A 54 18.12 -0.50 -15.50
N VAL A 55 18.58 0.47 -14.72
CA VAL A 55 18.13 0.67 -13.34
C VAL A 55 16.69 1.19 -13.36
N ARG A 56 15.80 0.54 -12.64
CA ARG A 56 14.39 0.93 -12.54
C ARG A 56 13.84 0.63 -11.16
N THR A 57 12.91 1.44 -10.69
CA THR A 57 12.10 1.11 -9.51
C THR A 57 11.07 0.06 -9.91
N THR A 58 10.99 -1.02 -9.16
CA THR A 58 10.00 -2.08 -9.36
C THR A 58 9.41 -2.52 -8.03
N MET A 59 8.29 -3.22 -8.10
CA MET A 59 7.70 -3.84 -6.93
C MET A 59 8.42 -5.15 -6.61
N ALA A 60 8.59 -5.39 -5.32
CA ALA A 60 9.07 -6.66 -4.79
C ALA A 60 8.07 -7.24 -3.80
N TRP A 61 8.12 -8.54 -3.64
CA TRP A 61 7.34 -9.31 -2.68
C TRP A 61 8.27 -10.09 -1.78
N ALA A 62 7.99 -10.08 -0.49
CA ALA A 62 8.80 -10.77 0.50
C ALA A 62 7.94 -11.54 1.50
N LYS A 63 8.41 -12.73 1.90
CA LYS A 63 7.85 -13.53 2.98
C LYS A 63 8.71 -13.34 4.23
N LEU A 64 8.04 -13.17 5.38
CA LEU A 64 8.69 -13.02 6.67
C LEU A 64 8.69 -14.33 7.45
N ASN A 65 9.81 -14.60 8.10
CA ASN A 65 9.91 -15.55 9.20
C ASN A 65 10.31 -14.75 10.45
N LYS A 66 9.32 -14.40 11.28
CA LYS A 66 9.47 -13.41 12.36
C LYS A 66 9.96 -12.08 11.80
N THR A 67 11.16 -11.64 12.16
CA THR A 67 11.76 -10.37 11.71
C THR A 67 12.79 -10.55 10.57
N ARG A 68 12.88 -11.75 9.98
CA ARG A 68 13.82 -12.04 8.88
C ARG A 68 13.07 -12.23 7.57
N ILE A 69 13.65 -11.77 6.48
CA ILE A 69 13.14 -12.04 5.13
C ILE A 69 13.58 -13.45 4.74
N ASP A 70 12.59 -14.35 4.59
CA ASP A 70 12.81 -15.74 4.20
C ASP A 70 12.84 -15.90 2.67
N ARG A 71 11.98 -15.17 1.98
CA ARG A 71 11.87 -15.16 0.52
C ARG A 71 11.72 -13.73 0.03
N PHE A 72 12.41 -13.42 -1.06
CA PHE A 72 12.32 -12.12 -1.73
C PHE A 72 12.32 -12.31 -3.25
N GLU A 73 11.35 -11.70 -3.92
CA GLU A 73 11.19 -11.75 -5.37
C GLU A 73 10.81 -10.40 -5.94
N PHE A 74 11.38 -10.04 -7.09
CA PHE A 74 10.88 -8.93 -7.87
C PHE A 74 9.62 -9.35 -8.62
N LEU A 75 8.59 -8.51 -8.54
CA LEU A 75 7.34 -8.72 -9.25
C LEU A 75 7.45 -8.21 -10.69
N HIS A 76 6.97 -9.02 -11.62
CA HIS A 76 6.90 -8.61 -13.01
C HIS A 76 5.66 -7.73 -13.24
N SER A 77 5.88 -6.50 -13.70
CA SER A 77 4.79 -5.61 -14.09
C SER A 77 4.02 -6.15 -15.31
N PRO A 78 2.70 -5.92 -15.37
CA PRO A 78 1.95 -6.10 -16.61
C PRO A 78 2.36 -5.08 -17.69
N HIS A 79 3.07 -4.03 -17.31
CA HIS A 79 3.52 -2.94 -18.16
C HIS A 79 5.03 -2.76 -18.12
N THR A 80 5.60 -2.10 -19.12
CA THR A 80 7.03 -1.76 -19.21
C THR A 80 7.28 -0.32 -18.76
N ARG A 81 7.05 -0.02 -17.48
CA ARG A 81 7.33 1.31 -16.92
C ARG A 81 8.71 1.35 -16.29
N GLU A 82 9.36 2.51 -16.34
CA GLU A 82 10.63 2.73 -15.64
C GLU A 82 10.46 2.80 -14.12
N MET A 83 9.25 3.21 -13.67
CA MET A 83 8.91 3.33 -12.26
C MET A 83 7.61 2.58 -11.97
N GLU A 84 7.74 1.46 -11.27
CA GLU A 84 6.65 0.64 -10.78
C GLU A 84 6.59 0.74 -9.26
N LYS A 85 5.50 1.28 -8.74
CA LYS A 85 5.27 1.41 -7.31
C LYS A 85 3.80 1.59 -6.98
N ASN A 86 3.47 1.56 -5.69
CA ASN A 86 2.13 1.82 -5.18
C ASN A 86 1.07 0.79 -5.56
N TRP A 87 1.47 -0.46 -5.88
CA TRP A 87 0.51 -1.54 -6.04
C TRP A 87 -0.06 -1.91 -4.67
N MET A 88 -1.38 -2.03 -4.59
CA MET A 88 -2.09 -2.35 -3.36
C MET A 88 -2.38 -3.84 -3.29
N PRO A 89 -1.70 -4.62 -2.42
CA PRO A 89 -1.98 -6.05 -2.28
C PRO A 89 -3.34 -6.29 -1.63
N CYS A 90 -4.03 -7.31 -2.14
CA CYS A 90 -5.27 -7.86 -1.61
C CYS A 90 -5.13 -9.37 -1.50
N ALA A 91 -5.03 -9.88 -0.27
CA ALA A 91 -4.95 -11.30 0.02
C ALA A 91 -6.35 -11.81 0.40
N ASN A 92 -6.84 -12.84 -0.33
CA ASN A 92 -8.15 -13.45 -0.10
C ASN A 92 -8.05 -14.98 -0.24
N GLY A 93 -7.99 -15.68 0.87
CA GLY A 93 -7.75 -17.13 0.88
C GLY A 93 -6.44 -17.49 0.20
N SER A 94 -6.50 -18.28 -0.89
CA SER A 94 -5.34 -18.67 -1.70
C SER A 94 -5.02 -17.69 -2.84
N ARG A 95 -5.77 -16.59 -2.96
CA ARG A 95 -5.61 -15.60 -4.03
C ARG A 95 -4.83 -14.39 -3.52
N LEU A 96 -3.81 -13.99 -4.26
CA LEU A 96 -3.09 -12.73 -4.06
C LEU A 96 -3.24 -11.87 -5.31
N SER A 97 -3.93 -10.76 -5.13
CA SER A 97 -4.25 -9.81 -6.19
C SER A 97 -3.65 -8.44 -5.88
N PHE A 98 -3.59 -7.58 -6.89
CA PHE A 98 -3.14 -6.20 -6.76
C PHE A 98 -4.08 -5.25 -7.46
N VAL A 99 -4.42 -4.15 -6.83
CA VAL A 99 -4.85 -2.95 -7.54
C VAL A 99 -3.60 -2.23 -8.00
N TYR A 100 -3.42 -2.17 -9.31
CA TYR A 100 -2.25 -1.60 -9.99
C TYR A 100 -2.37 -0.09 -10.14
N SER A 101 -3.53 0.36 -10.61
CA SER A 101 -3.82 1.77 -10.86
C SER A 101 -5.30 2.08 -10.67
N HIS A 102 -5.65 3.36 -10.56
CA HIS A 102 -7.02 3.80 -10.33
C HIS A 102 -7.61 4.59 -11.51
N HIS A 103 -6.75 5.12 -12.39
CA HIS A 103 -7.19 5.80 -13.61
C HIS A 103 -6.08 5.75 -14.69
N PRO A 104 -6.19 4.90 -15.70
CA PRO A 104 -7.22 3.85 -15.81
C PRO A 104 -7.15 2.92 -14.61
N ALA A 105 -8.31 2.43 -14.15
CA ALA A 105 -8.38 1.49 -13.05
C ALA A 105 -8.03 0.09 -13.56
N GLU A 106 -7.04 -0.54 -12.93
CA GLU A 106 -6.54 -1.87 -13.31
C GLU A 106 -6.21 -2.69 -12.08
N SER A 107 -6.61 -3.96 -12.10
CA SER A 107 -6.24 -4.96 -11.12
C SER A 107 -5.81 -6.25 -11.78
N PHE A 108 -4.95 -7.03 -11.11
CA PHE A 108 -4.50 -8.32 -11.57
C PHE A 108 -4.20 -9.26 -10.40
N GLU A 109 -4.21 -10.56 -10.68
CA GLU A 109 -3.89 -11.63 -9.73
C GLU A 109 -2.54 -12.24 -10.07
N ILE A 110 -1.73 -12.55 -9.07
CA ILE A 110 -0.44 -13.21 -9.26
C ILE A 110 -0.38 -14.63 -8.67
N ALA A 111 -1.33 -14.98 -7.80
CA ALA A 111 -1.45 -16.33 -7.25
C ALA A 111 -2.93 -16.74 -7.24
N PRO A 112 -3.26 -17.98 -7.68
CA PRO A 112 -2.35 -19.04 -8.12
C PRO A 112 -1.74 -18.83 -9.53
N ALA A 113 -2.34 -17.98 -10.36
CA ALA A 113 -1.87 -17.70 -11.71
C ALA A 113 -1.97 -16.21 -12.02
N ARG A 114 -1.09 -15.70 -12.87
CA ARG A 114 -1.12 -14.30 -13.27
C ARG A 114 -2.26 -14.04 -14.25
N THR A 115 -3.27 -13.33 -13.82
CA THR A 115 -4.45 -13.02 -14.62
C THR A 115 -4.89 -11.58 -14.38
N ARG A 116 -5.16 -10.82 -15.45
CA ARG A 116 -5.86 -9.52 -15.29
C ARG A 116 -7.26 -9.79 -14.79
N ILE A 117 -7.65 -9.12 -13.69
CA ILE A 117 -8.98 -9.27 -13.10
C ILE A 117 -9.93 -8.24 -13.74
N TRP A 118 -9.47 -6.99 -13.84
CA TRP A 118 -10.31 -5.91 -14.29
C TRP A 118 -9.50 -4.77 -14.92
N LEU A 119 -10.10 -4.13 -15.92
CA LEU A 119 -9.60 -2.90 -16.54
C LEU A 119 -10.79 -2.00 -16.84
N GLY A 120 -10.79 -0.80 -16.29
CA GLY A 120 -11.89 0.14 -16.45
C GLY A 120 -11.51 1.57 -16.14
N ALA A 121 -12.49 2.41 -15.87
CA ALA A 121 -12.29 3.81 -15.54
C ALA A 121 -13.02 4.19 -14.25
N PHE A 122 -12.34 4.90 -13.37
CA PHE A 122 -12.94 5.53 -12.19
C PHE A 122 -12.42 6.96 -12.07
N PRO A 123 -13.07 7.93 -12.78
CA PRO A 123 -12.55 9.31 -12.91
C PRO A 123 -12.34 10.04 -11.58
N ALA A 124 -13.13 9.71 -10.54
CA ALA A 124 -12.97 10.28 -9.19
C ALA A 124 -11.60 10.04 -8.56
N LEU A 125 -10.83 9.06 -9.09
CA LEU A 125 -9.48 8.72 -8.64
C LEU A 125 -8.39 9.09 -9.66
N GLN A 126 -8.67 9.97 -10.60
CA GLN A 126 -7.64 10.47 -11.51
C GLN A 126 -6.51 11.17 -10.74
N GLY A 127 -5.26 10.73 -10.96
CA GLY A 127 -4.08 11.25 -10.26
C GLY A 127 -3.89 10.73 -8.83
N TRP A 128 -4.69 9.74 -8.40
CA TRP A 128 -4.53 9.05 -7.12
C TRP A 128 -3.72 7.77 -7.30
N SER A 129 -2.85 7.51 -6.36
CA SER A 129 -1.97 6.33 -6.31
C SER A 129 -2.32 5.45 -5.11
N GLY A 130 -1.99 4.16 -5.18
CA GLY A 130 -2.19 3.24 -4.07
C GLY A 130 -1.37 3.60 -2.85
N GLY A 131 -1.94 3.44 -1.68
CA GLY A 131 -1.30 3.65 -0.37
C GLY A 131 -1.17 2.33 0.39
N SER A 132 -2.21 1.90 1.10
CA SER A 132 -2.19 0.71 1.94
C SER A 132 -2.39 -0.60 1.16
N GLN A 133 -2.29 -1.73 1.85
CA GLN A 133 -2.93 -2.98 1.41
C GLN A 133 -4.46 -2.83 1.47
N ILE A 134 -5.15 -3.80 0.84
CA ILE A 134 -6.61 -3.85 0.79
C ILE A 134 -7.11 -4.92 1.75
N ILE A 135 -8.13 -4.59 2.56
CA ILE A 135 -8.72 -5.46 3.59
C ILE A 135 -10.22 -5.65 3.37
N PRO A 136 -10.84 -6.74 3.89
CA PRO A 136 -12.29 -6.89 3.89
C PRO A 136 -12.99 -5.76 4.67
N TYR A 137 -14.15 -5.32 4.19
CA TYR A 137 -14.96 -4.28 4.81
C TYR A 137 -16.45 -4.40 4.40
N ASN A 138 -17.34 -4.79 5.31
CA ASN A 138 -18.80 -4.83 5.09
C ASN A 138 -19.23 -5.51 3.77
N GLY A 139 -18.63 -6.66 3.43
CA GLY A 139 -18.91 -7.37 2.19
C GLY A 139 -18.23 -6.78 0.94
N GLU A 140 -17.49 -5.72 1.09
CA GLU A 140 -16.62 -5.08 0.10
C GLU A 140 -15.15 -5.20 0.53
N TRP A 141 -14.27 -4.52 -0.19
CA TRP A 141 -12.87 -4.35 0.15
C TRP A 141 -12.56 -2.88 0.38
N LEU A 142 -11.62 -2.58 1.27
CA LEU A 142 -11.25 -1.22 1.68
C LEU A 142 -9.75 -1.02 1.58
N GLY A 143 -9.33 0.11 1.01
CA GLY A 143 -7.94 0.55 0.99
C GLY A 143 -7.82 2.06 1.12
N VAL A 144 -6.61 2.53 1.38
CA VAL A 144 -6.27 3.95 1.41
C VAL A 144 -5.45 4.28 0.18
N VAL A 145 -5.83 5.33 -0.52
CA VAL A 145 -5.08 5.89 -1.65
C VAL A 145 -4.55 7.27 -1.28
N HIS A 146 -3.55 7.73 -2.00
CA HIS A 146 -2.97 9.05 -1.79
C HIS A 146 -2.81 9.82 -3.10
N GLN A 147 -2.78 11.14 -3.00
CA GLN A 147 -2.43 12.03 -4.09
C GLN A 147 -1.34 12.99 -3.64
N ARG A 148 -0.22 12.97 -4.35
CA ARG A 148 0.88 13.92 -4.15
C ARG A 148 0.52 15.25 -4.81
N ARG A 149 0.47 16.31 -4.02
CA ARG A 149 0.19 17.67 -4.48
C ARG A 149 1.37 18.58 -4.18
N LYS A 150 1.69 19.45 -5.13
CA LYS A 150 2.70 20.48 -4.95
C LYS A 150 2.00 21.85 -4.91
N HIS A 151 2.17 22.56 -3.80
CA HIS A 151 1.73 23.94 -3.67
C HIS A 151 2.93 24.81 -3.31
N LYS A 152 3.24 25.79 -4.14
CA LYS A 152 4.52 26.56 -4.07
C LYS A 152 5.68 25.57 -4.01
N ASN A 153 6.54 25.62 -3.00
CA ASN A 153 7.68 24.74 -2.83
C ASN A 153 7.44 23.60 -1.82
N ARG A 154 6.18 23.36 -1.44
CA ARG A 154 5.81 22.32 -0.47
C ARG A 154 5.05 21.19 -1.13
N VAL A 155 5.37 19.97 -0.72
CA VAL A 155 4.68 18.76 -1.16
C VAL A 155 3.75 18.29 -0.03
N HIS A 156 2.49 18.05 -0.35
CA HIS A 156 1.49 17.50 0.56
C HIS A 156 0.89 16.24 -0.04
N TYR A 157 0.49 15.33 0.82
CA TYR A 157 -0.22 14.12 0.44
C TYR A 157 -1.64 14.17 1.01
N ALA A 158 -2.62 14.23 0.12
CA ALA A 158 -4.02 14.00 0.47
C ALA A 158 -4.32 12.51 0.42
N HIS A 159 -5.24 12.04 1.25
CA HIS A 159 -5.65 10.64 1.32
C HIS A 159 -7.15 10.52 1.09
N ARG A 160 -7.58 9.35 0.58
CA ARG A 160 -8.98 8.91 0.52
C ARG A 160 -9.08 7.44 0.89
N LEU A 161 -10.18 7.07 1.51
CA LEU A 161 -10.62 5.68 1.53
C LEU A 161 -11.27 5.35 0.18
N VAL A 162 -11.02 4.15 -0.29
CA VAL A 162 -11.66 3.60 -1.49
C VAL A 162 -12.27 2.25 -1.14
N ALA A 163 -13.55 2.08 -1.46
CA ALA A 163 -14.21 0.80 -1.41
C ALA A 163 -14.17 0.14 -2.80
N TYR A 164 -13.92 -1.18 -2.80
CA TYR A 164 -13.84 -1.99 -4.01
C TYR A 164 -14.82 -3.15 -3.90
N ASN A 165 -15.38 -3.58 -5.03
CA ASN A 165 -16.19 -4.79 -5.09
C ASN A 165 -15.34 -6.07 -5.08
N ALA A 166 -15.96 -7.24 -5.22
CA ALA A 166 -15.29 -8.53 -5.24
C ALA A 166 -14.25 -8.69 -6.36
N ASN A 167 -14.38 -7.93 -7.45
CA ASN A 167 -13.45 -7.91 -8.57
C ASN A 167 -12.36 -6.84 -8.43
N LEU A 168 -12.23 -6.22 -7.26
CA LEU A 168 -11.33 -5.10 -7.00
C LEU A 168 -11.57 -3.87 -7.90
N GLU A 169 -12.79 -3.72 -8.40
CA GLU A 169 -13.23 -2.51 -9.08
C GLU A 169 -13.55 -1.45 -8.03
N PRO A 170 -12.99 -0.23 -8.11
CA PRO A 170 -13.36 0.84 -7.21
C PRO A 170 -14.84 1.21 -7.41
N VAL A 171 -15.63 1.19 -6.33
CA VAL A 171 -17.06 1.49 -6.37
C VAL A 171 -17.41 2.77 -5.64
N ARG A 172 -16.63 3.16 -4.64
CA ARG A 172 -16.79 4.41 -3.91
C ARG A 172 -15.45 5.00 -3.51
N ALA A 173 -15.28 6.30 -3.64
CA ALA A 173 -14.15 7.05 -3.10
C ALA A 173 -14.66 8.01 -2.03
N GLY A 174 -14.06 7.94 -0.85
CA GLY A 174 -14.39 8.82 0.26
C GLY A 174 -13.90 10.26 0.06
N ARG A 175 -14.28 11.14 0.97
CA ARG A 175 -13.76 12.51 0.99
C ARG A 175 -12.27 12.55 1.34
N GLU A 176 -11.62 13.62 0.98
CA GLU A 176 -10.22 13.83 1.28
C GLU A 176 -9.96 14.05 2.77
N PHE A 177 -8.85 13.48 3.25
CA PHE A 177 -8.37 13.71 4.60
C PHE A 177 -6.84 13.79 4.66
N TYR A 178 -6.35 14.32 5.76
CA TYR A 178 -4.95 14.38 6.14
C TYR A 178 -4.81 13.80 7.53
N PHE A 179 -3.68 13.14 7.82
CA PHE A 179 -3.46 12.55 9.15
C PHE A 179 -3.12 13.63 10.19
N LYS A 180 -2.09 14.42 9.96
CA LYS A 180 -1.62 15.50 10.83
C LYS A 180 -1.62 16.86 10.14
N GLY A 181 -1.77 16.89 8.82
CA GLY A 181 -1.66 18.10 8.00
C GLY A 181 -0.21 18.51 7.75
N GLU A 182 0.73 17.58 7.88
CA GLU A 182 2.13 17.80 7.59
C GLU A 182 2.44 17.70 6.09
N GLN A 183 3.68 17.99 5.68
CA GLN A 183 4.00 18.04 4.25
C GLN A 183 3.95 16.67 3.58
N ILE A 184 4.70 15.70 4.09
CA ILE A 184 4.79 14.35 3.55
C ILE A 184 4.15 13.42 4.57
N GLU A 185 3.00 12.87 4.20
CA GLU A 185 2.29 11.85 4.97
C GLU A 185 1.96 10.71 4.05
N PHE A 186 2.42 9.50 4.34
CA PHE A 186 2.20 8.34 3.49
C PHE A 186 1.58 7.20 4.28
N CYS A 187 0.36 6.79 3.93
CA CYS A 187 -0.31 5.64 4.55
C CYS A 187 0.17 4.35 3.86
N ALA A 188 0.85 3.50 4.61
CA ALA A 188 1.34 2.21 4.14
C ALA A 188 0.52 1.01 4.63
N GLY A 189 -0.37 1.19 5.61
CA GLY A 189 -1.13 0.07 6.17
C GLY A 189 -2.49 0.43 6.73
N ILE A 190 -3.41 -0.53 6.62
CA ILE A 190 -4.73 -0.52 7.26
C ILE A 190 -5.03 -1.92 7.77
N VAL A 191 -5.60 -2.04 8.96
CA VAL A 191 -6.08 -3.31 9.52
C VAL A 191 -7.30 -3.08 10.38
N GLU A 192 -8.24 -4.02 10.36
CA GLU A 192 -9.29 -4.10 11.36
C GLU A 192 -8.80 -4.95 12.54
N HIS A 193 -8.91 -4.41 13.73
CA HIS A 193 -8.56 -5.11 14.97
C HIS A 193 -9.50 -4.72 16.10
N SER A 194 -10.15 -5.73 16.72
CA SER A 194 -11.04 -5.55 17.88
C SER A 194 -12.11 -4.48 17.65
N GLY A 195 -12.74 -4.47 16.47
CA GLY A 195 -13.80 -3.54 16.11
C GLY A 195 -13.35 -2.11 15.81
N TYR A 196 -12.05 -1.91 15.57
CA TYR A 196 -11.46 -0.64 15.15
C TYR A 196 -10.60 -0.81 13.91
N PHE A 197 -10.43 0.27 13.18
CA PHE A 197 -9.46 0.33 12.09
C PHE A 197 -8.20 1.03 12.55
N ILE A 198 -7.05 0.41 12.33
CA ILE A 198 -5.74 0.99 12.62
C ILE A 198 -5.05 1.25 11.30
N LEU A 199 -4.67 2.51 11.07
CA LEU A 199 -3.90 2.90 9.90
C LEU A 199 -2.49 3.26 10.33
N SER A 200 -1.48 2.75 9.62
CA SER A 200 -0.09 3.13 9.80
C SER A 200 0.35 4.11 8.73
N PHE A 201 1.05 5.16 9.13
CA PHE A 201 1.54 6.17 8.19
C PHE A 201 2.88 6.75 8.63
N GLY A 202 3.68 7.12 7.63
CA GLY A 202 4.92 7.87 7.81
C GLY A 202 4.69 9.37 7.76
N VAL A 203 5.54 10.14 8.43
CA VAL A 203 5.56 11.61 8.38
C VAL A 203 6.97 12.09 8.06
N LYS A 204 7.14 12.85 6.97
CA LYS A 204 8.40 13.45 6.52
C LYS A 204 9.56 12.46 6.35
N ASP A 205 9.24 11.20 6.03
CA ASP A 205 10.20 10.09 5.91
C ASP A 205 11.10 9.90 7.16
N ARG A 206 10.59 10.27 8.35
CA ARG A 206 11.33 10.28 9.62
C ARG A 206 10.57 9.66 10.78
N GLU A 207 9.25 9.70 10.74
CA GLU A 207 8.42 9.28 11.86
C GLU A 207 7.39 8.26 11.40
N ALA A 208 7.15 7.24 12.21
CA ALA A 208 6.06 6.29 12.05
C ALA A 208 4.95 6.58 13.07
N TRP A 209 3.71 6.57 12.61
CA TRP A 209 2.52 6.88 13.40
C TRP A 209 1.41 5.88 13.16
N LEU A 210 0.56 5.72 14.15
CA LEU A 210 -0.68 4.96 14.08
C LEU A 210 -1.87 5.87 14.37
N VAL A 211 -2.95 5.68 13.65
CA VAL A 211 -4.25 6.25 13.95
C VAL A 211 -5.27 5.14 14.14
N LYS A 212 -6.10 5.26 15.17
CA LYS A 212 -7.19 4.34 15.48
C LYS A 212 -8.52 5.03 15.16
N LEU A 213 -9.34 4.39 14.33
CA LEU A 213 -10.63 4.90 13.88
C LEU A 213 -11.73 3.90 14.24
N THR A 214 -12.89 4.41 14.62
CA THR A 214 -14.11 3.59 14.78
C THR A 214 -14.72 3.29 13.43
N PRO A 215 -15.57 2.24 13.31
CA PRO A 215 -16.36 1.99 12.10
C PRO A 215 -17.20 3.20 11.66
N THR A 216 -17.77 3.94 12.62
CA THR A 216 -18.52 5.17 12.35
C THR A 216 -17.64 6.26 11.72
N GLN A 217 -16.41 6.41 12.19
CA GLN A 217 -15.46 7.37 11.59
C GLN A 217 -15.06 6.95 10.17
N ILE A 218 -14.83 5.65 9.93
CA ILE A 218 -14.59 5.13 8.57
C ILE A 218 -15.80 5.42 7.68
N ALA A 219 -17.01 5.07 8.12
CA ALA A 219 -18.23 5.33 7.34
C ALA A 219 -18.44 6.81 7.05
N SER A 220 -18.14 7.69 8.00
CA SER A 220 -18.26 9.15 7.82
C SER A 220 -17.29 9.74 6.78
N LEU A 221 -16.26 9.03 6.39
CA LEU A 221 -15.36 9.45 5.33
C LEU A 221 -15.92 9.20 3.92
N PHE A 222 -17.00 8.43 3.80
CA PHE A 222 -17.69 8.17 2.52
C PHE A 222 -18.93 9.06 2.29
N VAL A 223 -19.20 9.98 3.19
CA VAL A 223 -20.35 10.92 3.12
C VAL A 223 -19.89 12.30 2.68
#